data_cec20ff4a2f0f60e44a1b8968e395050
#
_entry.id   cec20ff4a2f0f60e44a1b8968e395050
#
_cell.length_a   1.000
_cell.length_b   1.000
_cell.length_c   1.000
_cell.angle_alpha   90.00
_cell.angle_beta   90.00
_cell.angle_gamma   90.00
#
_symmetry.space_group_name_H-M   'P 1'
#
loop_
_entity.id
_entity.type
_entity.pdbx_description
1 polymer ?
#
loop_
_entity_poly.entity_id
_entity_poly.type
_entity_poly.pdbx_seq_one_letter_code
_entity_poly.pdbx_strand_id
1 'polypeptide(L)'
;MPPKRKSPPTEGQLGPNKASKKTYLLEELVTSFGDLKSIEFELFQPEQERPAKALLPSNFPIQPLPSDYFNLFFTPDLYELIVRNTNKYAAIQRLDKVEKVREWYELNVAELQVFIGVIIYMGVHLEPETAWYWNTDSAKGLIHSIPSHLSLRRFEQIKRYLHISCSETDKSKGLGQPNNKLWWYKIEPLVSQLQASFRRYYSPSTSVSIDKLIVHCFGRSNHTYKMPNKPIKQGYKLFGITDYGYIFSWI
;
A
#
# COMPACT_ATOMS: atom_id res chain seq x y z
N MET A 1 -37.08 -35.21 -9.88
CA MET A 1 -36.71 -35.24 -11.32
C MET A 1 -35.38 -34.53 -11.48
N PRO A 2 -34.32 -35.17 -11.98
CA PRO A 2 -33.02 -34.53 -12.22
C PRO A 2 -33.06 -33.67 -13.48
N PRO A 3 -32.29 -32.58 -13.57
CA PRO A 3 -32.29 -31.70 -14.73
C PRO A 3 -31.60 -32.33 -15.95
N LYS A 4 -32.18 -32.14 -17.11
CA LYS A 4 -31.73 -32.64 -18.41
C LYS A 4 -30.40 -32.02 -18.82
N ARG A 5 -29.41 -32.85 -19.20
CA ARG A 5 -28.17 -32.46 -19.88
C ARG A 5 -28.50 -31.81 -21.23
N LYS A 6 -27.91 -30.63 -21.47
CA LYS A 6 -27.90 -29.99 -22.80
C LYS A 6 -26.80 -30.60 -23.65
N SER A 7 -27.17 -30.96 -24.87
CA SER A 7 -26.28 -31.45 -25.94
C SER A 7 -25.26 -30.37 -26.37
N PRO A 8 -24.08 -30.76 -26.90
CA PRO A 8 -23.09 -29.83 -27.39
C PRO A 8 -23.56 -29.13 -28.68
N PRO A 9 -23.18 -27.87 -28.89
CA PRO A 9 -23.53 -27.14 -30.11
C PRO A 9 -22.69 -27.62 -31.30
N THR A 10 -23.36 -27.76 -32.44
CA THR A 10 -22.85 -28.06 -33.76
C THR A 10 -21.86 -26.98 -34.25
N GLU A 11 -20.83 -27.42 -34.96
CA GLU A 11 -19.90 -26.59 -35.71
C GLU A 11 -20.62 -25.69 -36.74
N GLY A 12 -20.21 -24.42 -36.73
CA GLY A 12 -20.49 -23.49 -37.84
C GLY A 12 -20.93 -22.12 -37.42
N GLN A 13 -19.97 -21.22 -37.14
CA GLN A 13 -19.93 -19.83 -37.62
C GLN A 13 -18.82 -19.08 -36.87
N LEU A 14 -17.67 -18.95 -37.55
CA LEU A 14 -16.58 -18.07 -37.17
C LEU A 14 -16.99 -16.62 -37.45
N GLY A 15 -17.21 -15.84 -36.40
CA GLY A 15 -17.30 -14.38 -36.46
C GLY A 15 -15.92 -13.76 -36.65
N PRO A 16 -15.83 -12.59 -37.30
CA PRO A 16 -14.54 -12.00 -37.69
C PRO A 16 -13.82 -11.28 -36.56
N ASN A 17 -12.48 -11.32 -36.62
CA ASN A 17 -11.49 -10.45 -35.98
C ASN A 17 -11.19 -10.69 -34.49
N LYS A 18 -10.44 -11.75 -34.22
CA LYS A 18 -9.36 -11.69 -33.23
C LYS A 18 -8.13 -11.14 -33.97
N ALA A 19 -7.71 -9.94 -33.56
CA ALA A 19 -6.43 -9.37 -33.98
C ALA A 19 -5.34 -10.43 -33.82
N SER A 20 -4.68 -10.81 -34.90
CA SER A 20 -3.55 -11.73 -34.91
C SER A 20 -2.46 -11.15 -34.02
N LYS A 21 -2.11 -11.84 -32.95
CA LYS A 21 -0.85 -11.60 -32.25
C LYS A 21 0.25 -11.78 -33.28
N LYS A 22 0.93 -10.71 -33.67
CA LYS A 22 2.15 -10.79 -34.45
C LYS A 22 3.15 -11.62 -33.63
N THR A 23 3.31 -12.88 -34.00
CA THR A 23 4.39 -13.70 -33.51
C THR A 23 5.64 -13.25 -34.27
N TYR A 24 6.43 -12.40 -33.67
CA TYR A 24 7.76 -12.10 -34.22
C TYR A 24 8.60 -13.35 -34.05
N LEU A 25 9.16 -13.85 -35.14
CA LEU A 25 10.14 -14.93 -35.08
C LEU A 25 11.34 -14.43 -34.27
N LEU A 26 11.88 -15.26 -33.41
CA LEU A 26 13.03 -14.94 -32.55
C LEU A 26 14.22 -14.39 -33.37
N GLU A 27 14.36 -14.86 -34.62
CA GLU A 27 15.35 -14.42 -35.60
C GLU A 27 15.18 -12.96 -36.03
N GLU A 28 13.94 -12.48 -36.17
CA GLU A 28 13.69 -11.05 -36.52
C GLU A 28 13.97 -10.11 -35.32
N LEU A 29 13.80 -10.59 -34.10
CA LEU A 29 14.16 -9.84 -32.89
C LEU A 29 15.69 -9.76 -32.74
N VAL A 30 16.41 -10.83 -33.03
CA VAL A 30 17.88 -10.86 -32.93
C VAL A 30 18.52 -9.94 -33.97
N THR A 31 18.00 -9.88 -35.21
CA THR A 31 18.52 -8.99 -36.26
C THR A 31 18.26 -7.51 -35.96
N SER A 32 17.23 -7.15 -35.18
CA SER A 32 16.94 -5.78 -34.79
C SER A 32 17.88 -5.20 -33.74
N PHE A 33 18.57 -6.05 -32.98
CA PHE A 33 19.51 -5.62 -31.92
C PHE A 33 20.97 -5.60 -32.34
N GLY A 34 21.26 -5.83 -33.64
CA GLY A 34 22.63 -5.99 -34.13
C GLY A 34 23.33 -7.25 -33.62
N ASP A 35 24.53 -7.50 -34.07
CA ASP A 35 25.34 -8.60 -33.53
C ASP A 35 25.52 -8.42 -32.00
N LEU A 36 24.76 -9.15 -31.23
CA LEU A 36 25.05 -9.35 -29.82
C LEU A 36 26.33 -10.18 -29.73
N LYS A 37 27.47 -9.54 -30.00
CA LYS A 37 28.77 -10.09 -29.57
C LYS A 37 28.60 -10.43 -28.09
N SER A 38 29.03 -11.62 -27.72
CA SER A 38 29.01 -12.12 -26.33
C SER A 38 29.34 -10.97 -25.37
N ILE A 39 28.33 -10.52 -24.62
CA ILE A 39 28.57 -9.57 -23.54
C ILE A 39 29.35 -10.34 -22.50
N GLU A 40 30.65 -10.12 -22.45
CA GLU A 40 31.47 -10.63 -21.35
C GLU A 40 31.10 -9.80 -20.11
N PHE A 41 30.39 -10.42 -19.19
CA PHE A 41 30.13 -9.84 -17.88
C PHE A 41 31.37 -10.03 -17.02
N GLU A 42 32.10 -8.94 -16.79
CA GLU A 42 33.08 -8.95 -15.71
C GLU A 42 32.33 -9.06 -14.37
N LEU A 43 32.74 -10.02 -13.54
CA LEU A 43 32.22 -10.16 -12.20
C LEU A 43 32.56 -8.88 -11.42
N PHE A 44 31.53 -8.12 -11.01
CA PHE A 44 31.72 -7.00 -10.11
C PHE A 44 32.36 -7.51 -8.80
N GLN A 45 33.55 -7.03 -8.53
CA GLN A 45 34.21 -7.25 -7.24
C GLN A 45 34.16 -5.93 -6.46
N PRO A 46 33.46 -5.90 -5.29
CA PRO A 46 33.46 -4.71 -4.47
C PRO A 46 34.86 -4.43 -3.93
N GLU A 47 35.33 -3.20 -4.03
CA GLU A 47 36.64 -2.78 -3.48
C GLU A 47 36.73 -3.04 -1.98
N GLN A 48 35.61 -2.91 -1.26
CA GLN A 48 35.49 -3.23 0.17
C GLN A 48 34.11 -3.79 0.46
N GLU A 49 34.08 -4.93 1.16
CA GLU A 49 32.83 -5.44 1.74
C GLU A 49 32.39 -4.56 2.91
N ARG A 50 31.15 -4.10 2.87
CA ARG A 50 30.53 -3.35 3.95
C ARG A 50 29.46 -4.23 4.62
N PRO A 51 29.53 -4.38 5.96
CA PRO A 51 28.46 -5.04 6.70
C PRO A 51 27.24 -4.14 6.78
N ALA A 52 26.06 -4.76 6.87
CA ALA A 52 24.82 -4.06 7.20
C ALA A 52 24.91 -3.38 8.57
N LYS A 53 24.37 -2.17 8.70
CA LYS A 53 24.41 -1.43 9.96
C LYS A 53 23.13 -0.63 10.19
N ALA A 54 22.53 -0.79 11.38
CA ALA A 54 21.49 0.11 11.85
C ALA A 54 22.11 1.45 12.27
N LEU A 55 21.50 2.55 11.86
CA LEU A 55 21.91 3.94 12.13
C LEU A 55 20.89 4.60 13.06
N LEU A 56 20.84 4.17 14.31
CA LEU A 56 19.92 4.74 15.29
C LEU A 56 20.39 6.13 15.75
N PRO A 57 19.46 7.05 16.08
CA PRO A 57 19.79 8.35 16.64
C PRO A 57 20.61 8.23 17.93
N SER A 58 21.50 9.20 18.22
CA SER A 58 22.33 9.19 19.42
C SER A 58 21.53 9.23 20.73
N ASN A 59 20.32 9.80 20.70
CA ASN A 59 19.38 9.87 21.82
C ASN A 59 18.37 8.70 21.83
N PHE A 60 18.61 7.65 21.04
CA PHE A 60 17.71 6.50 21.03
C PHE A 60 17.79 5.74 22.37
N PRO A 61 16.67 5.28 22.95
CA PRO A 61 16.68 4.63 24.26
C PRO A 61 17.60 3.40 24.31
N ILE A 62 18.26 3.17 25.45
CA ILE A 62 19.11 1.99 25.67
C ILE A 62 18.27 0.71 25.72
N GLN A 63 17.05 0.81 26.26
CA GLN A 63 16.05 -0.26 26.28
C GLN A 63 14.80 0.19 25.53
N PRO A 64 14.85 0.14 24.19
CA PRO A 64 13.76 0.65 23.38
C PRO A 64 12.52 -0.26 23.40
N LEU A 65 11.36 0.36 23.43
CA LEU A 65 10.08 -0.30 23.22
C LEU A 65 9.81 -0.42 21.70
N PRO A 66 8.94 -1.31 21.26
CA PRO A 66 8.52 -1.38 19.85
C PRO A 66 8.01 -0.05 19.30
N SER A 67 7.35 0.77 20.14
CA SER A 67 6.90 2.12 19.81
C SER A 67 8.04 3.09 19.47
N ASP A 68 9.19 2.93 20.10
CA ASP A 68 10.33 3.82 19.83
C ASP A 68 10.88 3.59 18.42
N TYR A 69 10.95 2.31 17.99
CA TYR A 69 11.29 1.97 16.60
C TYR A 69 10.24 2.45 15.62
N PHE A 70 8.94 2.30 15.94
CA PHE A 70 7.87 2.76 15.08
C PHE A 70 7.91 4.28 14.88
N ASN A 71 8.21 5.03 15.93
CA ASN A 71 8.28 6.49 15.92
C ASN A 71 9.48 7.05 15.11
N LEU A 72 10.47 6.22 14.78
CA LEU A 72 11.51 6.60 13.80
C LEU A 72 10.92 6.85 12.40
N PHE A 73 9.86 6.16 12.07
CA PHE A 73 9.19 6.22 10.76
C PHE A 73 7.95 7.11 10.79
N PHE A 74 7.18 7.06 11.87
CA PHE A 74 6.00 7.88 12.09
C PHE A 74 6.35 9.04 13.04
N THR A 75 6.90 10.11 12.46
CA THR A 75 7.32 11.30 13.19
C THR A 75 6.13 12.14 13.66
N PRO A 76 6.28 12.99 14.69
CA PRO A 76 5.24 13.94 15.12
C PRO A 76 4.70 14.78 13.95
N ASP A 77 5.57 15.29 13.09
CA ASP A 77 5.18 16.11 11.93
C ASP A 77 4.29 15.34 10.95
N LEU A 78 4.53 14.03 10.78
CA LEU A 78 3.70 13.18 9.94
C LEU A 78 2.32 12.99 10.54
N TYR A 79 2.22 12.76 11.86
CA TYR A 79 0.94 12.68 12.54
C TYR A 79 0.13 13.99 12.40
N GLU A 80 0.77 15.14 12.64
CA GLU A 80 0.14 16.43 12.47
C GLU A 80 -0.32 16.70 11.04
N LEU A 81 0.49 16.30 10.05
CA LEU A 81 0.12 16.39 8.64
C LEU A 81 -1.15 15.59 8.34
N ILE A 82 -1.20 14.33 8.79
CA ILE A 82 -2.35 13.44 8.55
C ILE A 82 -3.60 13.98 9.26
N VAL A 83 -3.47 14.41 10.51
CA VAL A 83 -4.57 15.02 11.29
C VAL A 83 -5.14 16.23 10.56
N ARG A 84 -4.28 17.18 10.20
CA ARG A 84 -4.68 18.41 9.50
C ARG A 84 -5.39 18.10 8.18
N ASN A 85 -4.81 17.20 7.38
CA ASN A 85 -5.39 16.85 6.07
C ASN A 85 -6.71 16.06 6.22
N THR A 86 -6.82 15.20 7.23
CA THR A 86 -8.05 14.48 7.53
C THR A 86 -9.18 15.42 7.96
N ASN A 87 -8.91 16.34 8.88
CA ASN A 87 -9.89 17.31 9.34
C ASN A 87 -10.35 18.23 8.19
N LYS A 88 -9.39 18.73 7.39
CA LYS A 88 -9.68 19.52 6.20
C LYS A 88 -10.55 18.77 5.20
N TYR A 89 -10.22 17.51 4.91
CA TYR A 89 -11.00 16.67 4.00
C TYR A 89 -12.41 16.41 4.55
N ALA A 90 -12.53 16.10 5.84
CA ALA A 90 -13.82 15.92 6.49
C ALA A 90 -14.69 17.17 6.39
N ALA A 91 -14.14 18.35 6.66
CA ALA A 91 -14.85 19.63 6.51
C ALA A 91 -15.39 19.83 5.09
N ILE A 92 -14.53 19.64 4.07
CA ILE A 92 -14.91 19.80 2.65
C ILE A 92 -16.03 18.82 2.25
N GLN A 93 -15.92 17.55 2.67
CA GLN A 93 -16.91 16.52 2.28
C GLN A 93 -18.27 16.70 2.96
N ARG A 94 -18.33 17.53 3.99
CA ARG A 94 -19.55 17.77 4.79
C ARG A 94 -20.25 19.07 4.44
N LEU A 95 -19.60 20.00 3.74
CA LEU A 95 -20.19 21.29 3.34
C LEU A 95 -21.53 21.15 2.62
N ASP A 96 -21.66 20.11 1.76
CA ASP A 96 -22.85 19.91 0.93
C ASP A 96 -23.89 18.94 1.56
N LYS A 97 -23.70 18.47 2.81
CA LYS A 97 -24.46 17.35 3.39
C LYS A 97 -25.00 17.62 4.79
N VAL A 98 -25.37 18.85 5.08
CA VAL A 98 -25.69 19.35 6.43
C VAL A 98 -26.77 18.53 7.16
N GLU A 99 -27.77 17.97 6.48
CA GLU A 99 -28.93 17.38 7.17
C GLU A 99 -28.86 15.87 7.46
N LYS A 100 -27.90 15.13 6.90
CA LYS A 100 -27.89 13.63 6.99
C LYS A 100 -26.58 13.00 7.48
N VAL A 101 -25.59 13.81 7.86
CA VAL A 101 -24.27 13.30 8.21
C VAL A 101 -24.03 13.43 9.69
N ARG A 102 -23.62 12.30 10.31
CA ARG A 102 -23.23 12.27 11.75
C ARG A 102 -22.19 13.34 12.02
N GLU A 103 -22.30 14.01 13.16
CA GLU A 103 -21.36 15.05 13.59
C GLU A 103 -19.91 14.55 13.54
N TRP A 104 -19.01 15.40 13.03
CA TRP A 104 -17.58 15.17 13.00
C TRP A 104 -16.93 15.99 14.11
N TYR A 105 -16.22 15.31 14.97
CA TYR A 105 -15.31 15.93 15.92
C TYR A 105 -13.91 15.93 15.32
N GLU A 106 -13.20 17.05 15.47
CA GLU A 106 -11.85 17.14 14.93
C GLU A 106 -10.97 16.02 15.49
N LEU A 107 -10.28 15.35 14.57
CA LEU A 107 -9.29 14.35 14.91
C LEU A 107 -8.07 15.04 15.54
N ASN A 108 -7.50 14.46 16.57
CA ASN A 108 -6.23 14.88 17.16
C ASN A 108 -5.17 13.78 17.01
N VAL A 109 -3.89 14.11 17.33
CA VAL A 109 -2.77 13.21 17.16
C VAL A 109 -2.92 11.95 18.01
N ALA A 110 -3.32 12.06 19.27
CA ALA A 110 -3.48 10.93 20.17
C ALA A 110 -4.55 9.95 19.66
N GLU A 111 -5.66 10.46 19.15
CA GLU A 111 -6.72 9.64 18.57
C GLU A 111 -6.27 8.96 17.26
N LEU A 112 -5.48 9.65 16.43
CA LEU A 112 -4.88 9.05 15.24
C LEU A 112 -3.91 7.93 15.60
N GLN A 113 -3.11 8.08 16.65
CA GLN A 113 -2.22 7.04 17.14
C GLN A 113 -2.99 5.81 17.60
N VAL A 114 -4.08 5.99 18.34
CA VAL A 114 -4.99 4.90 18.72
C VAL A 114 -5.57 4.22 17.48
N PHE A 115 -6.03 4.99 16.51
CA PHE A 115 -6.58 4.46 15.26
C PHE A 115 -5.56 3.60 14.50
N ILE A 116 -4.31 4.06 14.39
CA ILE A 116 -3.23 3.29 13.75
C ILE A 116 -2.93 2.03 14.55
N GLY A 117 -2.88 2.12 15.89
CA GLY A 117 -2.71 0.97 16.77
C GLY A 117 -3.81 -0.09 16.57
N VAL A 118 -5.05 0.34 16.42
CA VAL A 118 -6.18 -0.55 16.09
C VAL A 118 -5.98 -1.24 14.74
N ILE A 119 -5.53 -0.53 13.71
CA ILE A 119 -5.26 -1.13 12.38
C ILE A 119 -4.14 -2.18 12.48
N ILE A 120 -3.06 -1.90 13.22
CA ILE A 120 -1.97 -2.85 13.43
C ILE A 120 -2.48 -4.08 14.19
N TYR A 121 -3.26 -3.87 15.25
CA TYR A 121 -3.90 -4.96 16.01
C TYR A 121 -4.77 -5.86 15.13
N MET A 122 -5.60 -5.25 14.27
CA MET A 122 -6.43 -5.98 13.30
C MET A 122 -5.60 -6.77 12.28
N GLY A 123 -4.39 -6.34 11.96
CA GLY A 123 -3.47 -7.05 11.09
C GLY A 123 -2.89 -8.32 11.72
N VAL A 124 -2.83 -8.38 13.05
CA VAL A 124 -2.33 -9.53 13.81
C VAL A 124 -3.46 -10.47 14.22
N HIS A 125 -4.58 -9.90 14.68
CA HIS A 125 -5.77 -10.63 15.14
C HIS A 125 -6.83 -10.57 14.05
N LEU A 126 -6.94 -11.62 13.25
CA LEU A 126 -7.82 -11.65 12.09
C LEU A 126 -9.25 -12.06 12.49
N GLU A 127 -10.19 -11.16 12.28
CA GLU A 127 -11.62 -11.41 12.44
C GLU A 127 -12.34 -11.38 11.09
N PRO A 128 -13.47 -12.12 10.91
CA PRO A 128 -14.20 -12.17 9.63
C PRO A 128 -14.71 -10.81 9.17
N GLU A 129 -15.15 -9.96 10.11
CA GLU A 129 -15.69 -8.64 9.84
C GLU A 129 -15.16 -7.60 10.82
N THR A 130 -15.06 -6.36 10.36
CA THR A 130 -14.60 -5.24 11.20
C THR A 130 -15.39 -5.05 12.48
N ALA A 131 -16.70 -5.30 12.46
CA ALA A 131 -17.56 -5.13 13.65
C ALA A 131 -17.24 -6.12 14.78
N TRP A 132 -16.65 -7.27 14.46
CA TRP A 132 -16.32 -8.30 15.45
C TRP A 132 -15.26 -7.85 16.46
N TYR A 133 -14.39 -6.94 16.09
CA TYR A 133 -13.41 -6.36 17.03
C TYR A 133 -14.06 -5.53 18.16
N TRP A 134 -15.35 -5.17 18.02
CA TRP A 134 -16.16 -4.50 19.03
C TRP A 134 -17.22 -5.42 19.65
N ASN A 135 -17.09 -6.75 19.44
CA ASN A 135 -17.96 -7.73 20.09
C ASN A 135 -17.78 -7.67 21.61
N THR A 136 -18.91 -7.63 22.33
CA THR A 136 -18.96 -7.67 23.81
C THR A 136 -19.59 -8.94 24.36
N ASP A 137 -20.03 -9.84 23.48
CA ASP A 137 -20.69 -11.10 23.82
C ASP A 137 -19.73 -12.27 23.62
N SER A 138 -19.23 -12.85 24.73
CA SER A 138 -18.29 -13.97 24.68
C SER A 138 -18.89 -15.25 24.04
N ALA A 139 -20.23 -15.37 24.00
CA ALA A 139 -20.88 -16.48 23.33
C ALA A 139 -20.80 -16.40 21.79
N LYS A 140 -20.55 -15.20 21.24
CA LYS A 140 -20.46 -14.97 19.80
C LYS A 140 -19.04 -14.99 19.26
N GLY A 141 -18.02 -14.77 20.06
CA GLY A 141 -16.64 -14.72 19.61
C GLY A 141 -15.68 -14.13 20.63
N LEU A 142 -14.47 -13.84 20.18
CA LEU A 142 -13.44 -13.23 21.01
C LEU A 142 -13.85 -11.83 21.47
N ILE A 143 -13.45 -11.49 22.69
CA ILE A 143 -13.57 -10.15 23.24
C ILE A 143 -12.22 -9.47 23.10
N HIS A 144 -12.19 -8.36 22.38
CA HIS A 144 -10.99 -7.55 22.16
C HIS A 144 -10.97 -6.33 23.09
N SER A 145 -9.77 -5.77 23.33
CA SER A 145 -9.62 -4.55 24.15
C SER A 145 -9.93 -3.25 23.38
N ILE A 146 -10.13 -3.32 22.07
CA ILE A 146 -10.36 -2.15 21.20
C ILE A 146 -11.52 -1.26 21.70
N PRO A 147 -12.69 -1.81 22.14
CA PRO A 147 -13.81 -0.99 22.59
C PRO A 147 -13.48 -0.03 23.72
N SER A 148 -12.48 -0.33 24.55
CA SER A 148 -12.06 0.54 25.66
C SER A 148 -11.24 1.77 25.19
N HIS A 149 -10.71 1.74 23.98
CA HIS A 149 -9.86 2.80 23.45
C HIS A 149 -10.52 3.61 22.35
N LEU A 150 -11.33 2.97 21.50
CA LEU A 150 -11.97 3.60 20.35
C LEU A 150 -13.32 2.93 20.07
N SER A 151 -14.39 3.70 19.94
CA SER A 151 -15.69 3.14 19.56
C SER A 151 -15.71 2.75 18.08
N LEU A 152 -16.48 1.71 17.71
CA LEU A 152 -16.67 1.30 16.32
C LEU A 152 -17.12 2.47 15.44
N ARG A 153 -18.09 3.26 15.94
CA ARG A 153 -18.61 4.42 15.22
C ARG A 153 -17.50 5.44 14.89
N ARG A 154 -16.63 5.71 15.86
CA ARG A 154 -15.54 6.67 15.67
C ARG A 154 -14.46 6.10 14.74
N PHE A 155 -14.12 4.82 14.86
CA PHE A 155 -13.23 4.11 13.95
C PHE A 155 -13.72 4.22 12.51
N GLU A 156 -15.01 3.94 12.26
CA GLU A 156 -15.60 4.06 10.91
C GLU A 156 -15.58 5.50 10.38
N GLN A 157 -15.80 6.50 11.26
CA GLN A 157 -15.70 7.90 10.88
C GLN A 157 -14.28 8.28 10.47
N ILE A 158 -13.29 7.93 11.28
CA ILE A 158 -11.88 8.20 10.96
C ILE A 158 -11.50 7.49 9.66
N LYS A 159 -11.80 6.19 9.52
CA LYS A 159 -11.55 5.41 8.31
C LYS A 159 -12.16 6.06 7.06
N ARG A 160 -13.35 6.64 7.17
CA ARG A 160 -14.06 7.31 6.06
C ARG A 160 -13.38 8.60 5.60
N TYR A 161 -12.86 9.37 6.54
CA TYR A 161 -12.31 10.70 6.25
C TYR A 161 -10.78 10.74 6.25
N LEU A 162 -10.10 9.66 6.64
CA LEU A 162 -8.65 9.60 6.67
C LEU A 162 -8.05 10.01 5.33
N HIS A 163 -7.21 11.04 5.37
CA HIS A 163 -6.59 11.60 4.18
C HIS A 163 -5.15 12.03 4.48
N ILE A 164 -4.21 11.53 3.69
CA ILE A 164 -2.78 11.81 3.86
C ILE A 164 -2.41 13.08 3.09
N SER A 165 -2.95 13.25 1.87
CA SER A 165 -2.76 14.47 1.08
C SER A 165 -4.09 15.15 0.85
N CYS A 166 -4.23 16.41 1.26
CA CYS A 166 -5.41 17.21 0.95
C CYS A 166 -5.00 18.38 0.06
N SER A 167 -5.15 18.24 -1.25
CA SER A 167 -5.05 19.37 -2.15
C SER A 167 -6.43 19.95 -2.40
N GLU A 168 -6.64 21.23 -2.08
CA GLU A 168 -7.86 21.98 -2.45
C GLU A 168 -8.10 21.96 -3.96
N THR A 169 -7.05 21.73 -4.71
CA THR A 169 -7.01 21.64 -6.16
C THR A 169 -7.57 20.33 -6.73
N ASP A 170 -7.91 19.33 -5.92
CA ASP A 170 -8.42 18.04 -6.44
C ASP A 170 -9.85 18.15 -7.01
N LYS A 171 -10.67 19.07 -6.53
CA LYS A 171 -12.01 19.34 -7.11
C LYS A 171 -11.97 20.32 -8.30
N SER A 172 -11.00 21.22 -8.33
CA SER A 172 -10.87 22.23 -9.40
C SER A 172 -10.04 21.75 -10.60
N LYS A 173 -9.32 20.63 -10.48
CA LYS A 173 -8.43 20.09 -11.52
C LYS A 173 -9.03 19.02 -12.41
N GLY A 174 -10.37 18.91 -12.46
CA GLY A 174 -11.09 18.11 -13.45
C GLY A 174 -10.96 18.63 -14.90
N LEU A 175 -10.45 19.81 -15.11
CA LEU A 175 -10.34 20.43 -16.41
C LEU A 175 -8.90 20.97 -16.59
N GLY A 176 -8.05 20.19 -17.26
CA GLY A 176 -6.89 20.75 -17.96
C GLY A 176 -5.54 20.72 -17.26
N GLN A 177 -5.21 19.70 -16.45
CA GLN A 177 -3.80 19.51 -16.05
C GLN A 177 -3.13 18.37 -16.83
N PRO A 178 -1.85 18.52 -17.21
CA PRO A 178 -1.14 17.52 -17.99
C PRO A 178 -1.05 16.18 -17.26
N ASN A 179 -1.04 15.10 -18.03
CA ASN A 179 -1.03 13.67 -17.64
C ASN A 179 0.13 13.20 -16.72
N ASN A 180 0.72 14.08 -15.92
CA ASN A 180 1.89 13.80 -15.10
C ASN A 180 1.62 13.72 -13.59
N LYS A 181 0.36 13.48 -13.18
CA LYS A 181 0.07 13.25 -11.77
C LYS A 181 0.46 11.83 -11.42
N LEU A 182 1.42 11.67 -10.49
CA LEU A 182 1.79 10.36 -9.96
C LEU A 182 0.54 9.64 -9.45
N TRP A 183 0.31 8.42 -9.87
CA TRP A 183 -0.90 7.66 -9.50
C TRP A 183 -1.04 7.46 -7.98
N TRP A 184 0.07 7.58 -7.22
CA TRP A 184 0.10 7.49 -5.76
C TRP A 184 0.07 8.85 -5.03
N TYR A 185 -0.23 9.95 -5.74
CA TYR A 185 -0.20 11.31 -5.15
C TYR A 185 -0.99 11.47 -3.85
N LYS A 186 -2.03 10.66 -3.64
CA LYS A 186 -2.84 10.68 -2.42
C LYS A 186 -2.08 10.23 -1.17
N ILE A 187 -1.07 9.40 -1.36
CA ILE A 187 -0.22 8.88 -0.30
C ILE A 187 1.21 9.42 -0.38
N GLU A 188 1.49 10.31 -1.33
CA GLU A 188 2.83 10.78 -1.63
C GLU A 188 3.57 11.36 -0.42
N PRO A 189 3.00 12.23 0.42
CA PRO A 189 3.71 12.76 1.59
C PRO A 189 4.20 11.66 2.54
N LEU A 190 3.41 10.60 2.73
CA LEU A 190 3.79 9.45 3.53
C LEU A 190 4.90 8.62 2.85
N VAL A 191 4.76 8.37 1.56
CA VAL A 191 5.72 7.56 0.79
C VAL A 191 7.10 8.19 0.82
N SER A 192 7.22 9.47 0.48
CA SER A 192 8.49 10.19 0.48
C SER A 192 9.14 10.25 1.86
N GLN A 193 8.35 10.50 2.91
CA GLN A 193 8.86 10.52 4.27
C GLN A 193 9.32 9.14 4.74
N LEU A 194 8.55 8.09 4.47
CA LEU A 194 8.95 6.74 4.81
C LEU A 194 10.22 6.33 4.07
N GLN A 195 10.34 6.59 2.76
CA GLN A 195 11.55 6.29 2.01
C GLN A 195 12.78 7.02 2.57
N ALA A 196 12.64 8.28 2.95
CA ALA A 196 13.70 9.03 3.57
C ALA A 196 14.13 8.41 4.92
N SER A 197 13.15 8.02 5.76
CA SER A 197 13.41 7.37 7.04
C SER A 197 14.06 5.99 6.88
N PHE A 198 13.59 5.17 5.94
CA PHE A 198 14.17 3.86 5.66
C PHE A 198 15.65 3.96 5.28
N ARG A 199 16.01 4.93 4.44
CA ARG A 199 17.42 5.18 4.06
C ARG A 199 18.25 5.80 5.17
N ARG A 200 17.63 6.61 6.04
CA ARG A 200 18.31 7.32 7.12
C ARG A 200 18.77 6.38 8.22
N TYR A 201 17.95 5.39 8.56
CA TYR A 201 18.18 4.54 9.73
C TYR A 201 18.86 3.21 9.43
N TYR A 202 19.28 3.01 8.18
CA TYR A 202 19.93 1.78 7.77
C TYR A 202 20.98 2.02 6.68
N SER A 203 22.17 1.47 6.88
CA SER A 203 23.22 1.37 5.86
C SER A 203 23.26 -0.07 5.37
N PRO A 204 22.91 -0.35 4.10
CA PRO A 204 22.87 -1.70 3.59
C PRO A 204 24.28 -2.28 3.44
N SER A 205 24.36 -3.61 3.46
CA SER A 205 25.56 -4.35 3.11
C SER A 205 25.93 -4.17 1.63
N THR A 206 27.10 -4.65 1.25
CA THR A 206 27.53 -4.66 -0.15
C THR A 206 26.61 -5.51 -1.03
N SER A 207 26.06 -6.61 -0.46
CA SER A 207 25.17 -7.53 -1.15
C SER A 207 23.72 -7.26 -0.76
N VAL A 208 22.92 -6.79 -1.69
CA VAL A 208 21.47 -6.53 -1.52
C VAL A 208 20.65 -7.39 -2.46
N SER A 209 19.42 -7.66 -2.07
CA SER A 209 18.46 -8.37 -2.91
C SER A 209 17.43 -7.40 -3.48
N ILE A 210 17.06 -7.61 -4.74
CA ILE A 210 15.92 -6.93 -5.34
C ILE A 210 14.78 -7.93 -5.42
N ASP A 211 13.68 -7.64 -4.72
CA ASP A 211 12.51 -8.51 -4.71
C ASP A 211 11.23 -7.75 -5.06
N LYS A 212 10.26 -8.53 -5.49
CA LYS A 212 8.94 -8.06 -5.87
C LYS A 212 7.97 -8.17 -4.71
N LEU A 213 7.60 -7.04 -4.17
CA LEU A 213 6.61 -6.90 -3.11
C LEU A 213 5.21 -6.75 -3.70
N ILE A 214 4.21 -7.38 -3.09
CA ILE A 214 2.82 -7.26 -3.51
C ILE A 214 2.00 -6.69 -2.35
N VAL A 215 1.48 -5.48 -2.54
CA VAL A 215 0.55 -4.88 -1.60
C VAL A 215 -0.86 -5.24 -2.01
N HIS A 216 -1.53 -6.05 -1.18
CA HIS A 216 -2.87 -6.54 -1.44
C HIS A 216 -3.88 -5.39 -1.55
N CYS A 217 -4.68 -5.40 -2.62
CA CYS A 217 -5.72 -4.40 -2.83
C CYS A 217 -6.87 -4.97 -3.68
N PHE A 218 -8.07 -4.95 -3.13
CA PHE A 218 -9.30 -5.35 -3.83
C PHE A 218 -9.96 -4.19 -4.59
N GLY A 219 -9.48 -2.96 -4.40
CA GLY A 219 -10.04 -1.78 -5.05
C GLY A 219 -9.94 -1.83 -6.58
N ARG A 220 -10.86 -1.14 -7.25
CA ARG A 220 -10.77 -0.92 -8.70
C ARG A 220 -9.70 0.14 -8.97
N SER A 221 -8.61 -0.27 -9.58
CA SER A 221 -7.52 0.61 -10.01
C SER A 221 -6.87 0.04 -11.27
N ASN A 222 -6.52 0.90 -12.20
CA ASN A 222 -5.76 0.52 -13.40
C ASN A 222 -4.31 0.09 -13.07
N HIS A 223 -3.86 0.36 -11.84
CA HIS A 223 -2.51 0.09 -11.38
C HIS A 223 -2.40 -1.21 -10.57
N THR A 224 -3.51 -1.92 -10.35
CA THR A 224 -3.47 -3.23 -9.69
C THR A 224 -3.28 -4.35 -10.72
N TYR A 225 -2.51 -5.36 -10.32
CA TYR A 225 -2.25 -6.56 -11.11
C TYR A 225 -3.02 -7.74 -10.57
N LYS A 226 -3.62 -8.52 -11.48
CA LYS A 226 -4.24 -9.81 -11.15
C LYS A 226 -3.22 -10.93 -11.33
N MET A 227 -3.06 -11.76 -10.31
CA MET A 227 -2.10 -12.86 -10.25
C MET A 227 -2.77 -14.12 -9.73
N PRO A 228 -3.57 -14.82 -10.56
CA PRO A 228 -4.44 -15.91 -10.12
C PRO A 228 -3.70 -17.03 -9.36
N ASN A 229 -2.44 -17.30 -9.75
CA ASN A 229 -1.63 -18.41 -9.22
C ASN A 229 -0.72 -18.00 -8.04
N LYS A 230 -0.91 -16.80 -7.45
CA LYS A 230 -0.14 -16.35 -6.29
C LYS A 230 -1.04 -16.30 -5.05
N PRO A 231 -0.46 -16.42 -3.83
CA PRO A 231 -1.22 -16.27 -2.58
C PRO A 231 -2.01 -14.96 -2.53
N ILE A 232 -1.40 -13.85 -2.96
CA ILE A 232 -2.06 -12.57 -3.15
C ILE A 232 -2.51 -12.49 -4.61
N LYS A 233 -3.82 -12.68 -4.83
CA LYS A 233 -4.41 -12.77 -6.18
C LYS A 233 -4.54 -11.43 -6.91
N GLN A 234 -4.56 -10.31 -6.17
CA GLN A 234 -4.66 -8.96 -6.73
C GLN A 234 -4.00 -7.93 -5.81
N GLY A 235 -3.27 -6.99 -6.38
CA GLY A 235 -2.63 -5.92 -5.60
C GLY A 235 -1.71 -5.04 -6.43
N TYR A 236 -1.09 -4.08 -5.76
CA TYR A 236 -0.03 -3.26 -6.32
C TYR A 236 1.29 -4.02 -6.29
N LYS A 237 2.07 -3.86 -7.35
CA LYS A 237 3.38 -4.46 -7.49
C LYS A 237 4.43 -3.38 -7.21
N LEU A 238 5.28 -3.61 -6.24
CA LEU A 238 6.42 -2.79 -5.90
C LEU A 238 7.70 -3.62 -6.08
N PHE A 239 8.80 -2.97 -6.40
CA PHE A 239 10.12 -3.59 -6.37
C PHE A 239 10.90 -2.98 -5.22
N GLY A 240 11.30 -3.81 -4.28
CA GLY A 240 12.05 -3.41 -3.09
C GLY A 240 13.51 -3.84 -3.17
N ILE A 241 14.40 -2.97 -2.74
CA ILE A 241 15.78 -3.32 -2.43
C ILE A 241 15.81 -3.70 -0.96
N THR A 242 16.23 -4.92 -0.66
CA THR A 242 16.20 -5.50 0.68
C THR A 242 17.57 -6.02 1.09
N ASP A 243 17.85 -5.94 2.38
CA ASP A 243 19.05 -6.46 3.00
C ASP A 243 18.69 -7.02 4.38
N TYR A 244 18.98 -8.30 4.65
CA TYR A 244 18.62 -9.03 5.90
C TYR A 244 17.15 -8.85 6.32
N GLY A 245 16.23 -8.79 5.34
CA GLY A 245 14.79 -8.59 5.60
C GLY A 245 14.37 -7.12 5.81
N TYR A 246 15.29 -6.18 5.83
CA TYR A 246 15.00 -4.75 5.87
C TYR A 246 14.78 -4.20 4.46
N ILE A 247 13.68 -3.49 4.26
CA ILE A 247 13.40 -2.81 2.98
C ILE A 247 14.10 -1.45 3.01
N PHE A 248 15.19 -1.34 2.27
CA PHE A 248 15.98 -0.10 2.21
C PHE A 248 15.36 0.95 1.29
N SER A 249 14.79 0.50 0.17
CA SER A 249 14.13 1.37 -0.81
C SER A 249 13.14 0.59 -1.65
N TRP A 250 12.18 1.27 -2.28
CA TRP A 250 11.22 0.67 -3.22
C TRP A 250 10.83 1.64 -4.33
N ILE A 251 10.34 1.07 -5.45
CA ILE A 251 9.76 1.77 -6.60
C ILE A 251 8.46 1.08 -7.04
#